data_880a67d9cdc680610e32c107d8bb7f05
#
_entry.id   880a67d9cdc680610e32c107d8bb7f05
#
_cell.length_a   1.000
_cell.length_b   1.000
_cell.length_c   1.000
_cell.angle_alpha   90.00
_cell.angle_beta   90.00
_cell.angle_gamma   90.00
#
_symmetry.space_group_name_H-M   'P 1'
#
loop_
_entity.id
_entity.type
_entity.pdbx_description
1 polymer ?
#
loop_
_entity_poly.entity_id
_entity_poly.type
_entity_poly.pdbx_seq_one_letter_code
_entity_poly.pdbx_strand_id
1 'polypeptide(L)' 'VVIDREEEEYYVGRTQYDSPEVDCEVLIEKNKKLQIGNFYIVNIIKSEDFDLYASL' A
#
# COMPACT_ATOMS: atom_id res chain seq x y z
N VAL A 1 -5.07 -2.81 3.96
CA VAL A 1 -4.11 -3.39 3.01
C VAL A 1 -3.18 -4.35 3.72
N VAL A 2 -2.66 -5.30 2.99
CA VAL A 2 -1.59 -6.18 3.45
C VAL A 2 -0.27 -5.61 2.96
N ILE A 3 0.71 -5.52 3.87
CA ILE A 3 2.04 -5.04 3.48
C ILE A 3 2.78 -6.18 2.78
N ASP A 4 3.15 -5.96 1.52
CA ASP A 4 3.78 -6.95 0.68
C ASP A 4 5.31 -6.89 0.77
N ARG A 5 5.85 -5.67 0.75
CA ARG A 5 7.30 -5.47 0.85
C ARG A 5 7.62 -4.07 1.36
N GLU A 6 8.87 -3.88 1.74
CA GLU A 6 9.38 -2.59 2.20
C GLU A 6 10.37 -2.04 1.18
N GLU A 7 10.15 -0.80 0.75
CA GLU A 7 11.08 -0.06 -0.07
C GLU A 7 11.79 1.00 0.78
N GLU A 8 12.73 1.73 0.20
CA GLU A 8 13.48 2.74 0.94
C GLU A 8 12.62 3.86 1.48
N GLU A 9 11.64 4.31 0.71
CA GLU A 9 10.81 5.45 1.06
C GLU A 9 9.38 5.08 1.42
N TYR A 10 8.94 3.88 1.05
CA TYR A 10 7.55 3.46 1.18
C TYR A 10 7.45 2.00 1.55
N TYR A 11 6.34 1.65 2.19
CA TYR A 11 5.90 0.27 2.23
C TYR A 11 4.95 0.05 1.06
N VAL A 12 5.07 -1.09 0.42
CA VAL A 12 4.20 -1.46 -0.69
C VAL A 12 3.20 -2.49 -0.20
N GLY A 13 1.94 -2.18 -0.37
CA GLY A 13 0.86 -3.06 0.05
C GLY A 13 -0.10 -3.37 -1.08
N ARG A 14 -1.01 -4.29 -0.82
CA ARG A 14 -2.08 -4.66 -1.74
C ARG A 14 -3.41 -4.59 -1.02
N THR A 15 -4.44 -4.17 -1.74
CA THR A 15 -5.79 -4.20 -1.19
C THR A 15 -6.33 -5.63 -1.27
N GLN A 16 -7.31 -5.91 -0.42
CA GLN A 16 -7.95 -7.21 -0.46
C GLN A 16 -8.94 -7.37 -1.62
N TYR A 17 -9.21 -6.30 -2.33
CA TYR A 17 -10.05 -6.32 -3.52
C TYR A 17 -9.17 -6.46 -4.75
N ASP A 18 -8.46 -7.56 -4.82
CA ASP A 18 -7.55 -7.79 -5.91
C ASP A 18 -8.33 -8.23 -7.14
N SER A 19 -8.49 -7.32 -8.07
CA SER A 19 -9.07 -7.63 -9.36
C SER A 19 -7.94 -8.05 -10.29
N PRO A 20 -8.04 -9.20 -10.98
CA PRO A 20 -6.97 -9.60 -11.87
C PRO A 20 -6.74 -8.65 -13.05
N GLU A 21 -7.65 -7.71 -13.24
CA GLU A 21 -7.51 -6.72 -14.30
C GLU A 21 -6.84 -5.45 -13.86
N VAL A 22 -6.75 -5.21 -12.55
CA VAL A 22 -6.18 -3.96 -12.02
C VAL A 22 -5.13 -4.32 -10.98
N ASP A 23 -3.89 -4.16 -11.36
CA ASP A 23 -2.75 -4.50 -10.53
C ASP A 23 -2.19 -3.22 -9.91
N CYS A 24 -2.96 -2.64 -8.98
CA CYS A 24 -2.56 -1.41 -8.30
C CYS A 24 -1.81 -1.72 -7.03
N GLU A 25 -0.64 -1.12 -6.88
CA GLU A 25 0.12 -1.18 -5.65
C GLU A 25 -0.23 0.02 -4.78
N VAL A 26 -0.29 -0.19 -3.47
CA VAL A 26 -0.52 0.88 -2.52
C VAL A 26 0.81 1.26 -1.89
N LEU A 27 1.20 2.51 -2.10
CA LEU A 27 2.45 3.04 -1.55
C LEU A 27 2.13 3.81 -0.27
N ILE A 28 2.66 3.33 0.84
CA ILE A 28 2.35 3.88 2.17
C ILE A 28 3.58 4.60 2.69
N GLU A 29 3.41 5.86 3.09
CA GLU A 29 4.50 6.64 3.64
C GLU A 29 5.07 6.00 4.90
N LYS A 30 6.38 6.05 5.03
CA LYS A 30 7.07 5.48 6.20
C LYS A 30 7.01 6.43 7.39
N ASN A 31 5.81 6.67 7.90
CA ASN A 31 5.63 7.44 9.12
C ASN A 31 5.77 6.59 10.37
N LYS A 32 5.50 5.30 10.23
CA LYS A 32 5.58 4.34 11.32
C LYS A 32 6.19 3.06 10.79
N LYS A 33 6.77 2.29 11.69
CA LYS A 33 7.30 0.99 11.32
C LYS A 33 6.16 0.00 11.15
N LEU A 34 6.04 -0.55 9.97
CA LEU A 34 5.02 -1.55 9.65
C LEU A 34 5.68 -2.91 9.47
N GLN A 35 4.90 -3.96 9.66
CA GLN A 35 5.40 -5.32 9.50
C GLN A 35 4.86 -5.94 8.22
N ILE A 36 5.75 -6.55 7.46
CA ILE A 36 5.39 -7.23 6.22
C ILE A 36 4.48 -8.41 6.54
N GLY A 37 3.44 -8.57 5.75
CA GLY A 37 2.47 -9.64 5.93
C GLY A 37 1.30 -9.31 6.83
N ASN A 38 1.34 -8.18 7.52
CA ASN A 38 0.24 -7.75 8.38
C ASN A 38 -0.73 -6.84 7.65
N PHE A 39 -1.97 -6.82 8.13
CA PHE A 39 -2.99 -5.92 7.62
C PHE A 39 -2.95 -4.58 8.33
N TYR A 40 -3.19 -3.52 7.58
CA TYR A 40 -3.32 -2.18 8.13
C TYR A 40 -4.45 -1.44 7.44
N ILE A 41 -5.12 -0.60 8.19
CA ILE A 41 -6.13 0.31 7.64
C ILE A 41 -5.42 1.60 7.28
N VAL A 42 -5.52 1.99 6.02
CA VAL A 42 -4.84 3.17 5.52
C VAL A 42 -5.83 4.09 4.81
N ASN A 43 -5.50 5.37 4.74
CA ASN A 43 -6.28 6.36 4.01
C ASN A 43 -5.59 6.66 2.69
N ILE A 44 -6.32 6.51 1.61
CA ILE A 44 -5.79 6.83 0.29
C ILE A 44 -5.79 8.34 0.14
N ILE A 45 -4.61 8.92 -0.10
CA ILE A 45 -4.45 10.36 -0.19
C ILE A 45 -4.23 10.84 -1.62
N LYS A 46 -3.80 9.95 -2.51
CA LYS A 46 -3.57 10.30 -3.91
C LYS A 46 -3.65 9.04 -4.75
N SER A 47 -4.12 9.17 -5.97
CA SER A 47 -4.11 8.05 -6.92
C SER A 47 -3.43 8.47 -8.21
N GLU A 48 -2.61 7.59 -8.72
CA GLU A 48 -2.00 7.68 -10.04
C GLU A 48 -2.56 6.56 -10.90
N ASP A 49 -2.11 6.47 -12.15
CA ASP A 49 -2.66 5.49 -13.08
C ASP A 49 -2.59 4.05 -12.57
N PHE A 50 -1.51 3.69 -11.93
CA PHE A 50 -1.29 2.32 -11.44
C PHE A 50 -0.88 2.26 -9.99
N ASP A 51 -0.75 3.41 -9.34
CA ASP A 51 -0.28 3.47 -7.96
C ASP A 51 -1.26 4.26 -7.10
N LEU A 52 -1.44 3.79 -5.88
CA LEU A 52 -2.20 4.53 -4.88
C LEU A 52 -1.24 4.94 -3.77
N TYR A 53 -1.35 6.18 -3.35
CA TYR A 53 -0.57 6.69 -2.23
C TYR A 53 -1.45 6.78 -1.01
N ALA A 54 -0.96 6.28 0.11
CA ALA A 54 -1.76 6.20 1.32
C ALA A 54 -0.95 6.57 2.55
N SER A 55 -1.66 6.90 3.62
CA SER A 55 -1.05 7.10 4.93
C SER A 55 -1.88 6.43 5.99
N LEU A 56 -1.26 6.14 7.11
CA LEU A 56 -1.93 5.55 8.27
C LEU A 56 -2.74 6.58 9.05
#